data_b226b3a20f11deba224a63547053a0b5
#
_entry.id   b226b3a20f11deba224a63547053a0b5
#
_cell.length_a   1.000
_cell.length_b   1.000
_cell.length_c   1.000
_cell.angle_alpha   90.00
_cell.angle_beta   90.00
_cell.angle_gamma   90.00
#
_symmetry.space_group_name_H-M   'P 1'
#
loop_
_entity.id
_entity.type
_entity.pdbx_description
1 polymer ?
#
loop_
_entity_poly.entity_id
_entity_poly.type
_entity_poly.pdbx_seq_one_letter_code
_entity_poly.pdbx_strand_id
1 'polypeptide(L)'
;MTLSLPCTLKGRRGRYEVVSKLAEGGMSTVYAGKSSRGQAIVVKEASGPDLEQAKERLRIEADILRVLASPGHPRVVRYVDEGNNLGPFCLVEERLEGDTLAERFRDQSADAATATRYVLQLLEALSYLHGRNVIHRDVKPKNIILDARREVVLIDFGAAKKEFHQFRGSGTVIYTPGWGAPEQNLGEATPASDLYSVGAVLFFLLTTQDPQGSMKQLAQGRTELYRSPRDLVPSVPRELSDVVTRAMAFDPKQRFATAKDMAGAIGGGAPESLAFPHLVVLGQKCKVKKEMEIGREHKACDQGCTKRGFGRPPDIGILDTERYLSKHHARILKDPKGRCWVEDLGSLNGTAMSHDGGRTYQRLPKFKRQPLTDGDVVALVYKPGRGPYMTIAFKGGRRQGGR
;
A
#
# COMPACT_ATOMS: atom_id res chain seq x y z
N MET A 1 -15.45 14.27 24.78
CA MET A 1 -15.60 15.75 24.58
C MET A 1 -15.19 16.03 23.16
N THR A 2 -16.02 16.67 22.37
CA THR A 2 -15.72 17.12 21.00
C THR A 2 -15.10 18.51 21.05
N LEU A 3 -14.23 18.84 20.09
CA LEU A 3 -13.60 20.16 20.00
C LEU A 3 -14.67 21.28 19.96
N SER A 4 -14.51 22.31 20.83
CA SER A 4 -15.30 23.52 20.76
C SER A 4 -14.78 24.39 19.62
N LEU A 5 -15.61 24.67 18.62
CA LEU A 5 -15.21 25.37 17.40
C LEU A 5 -15.60 26.87 17.44
N PRO A 6 -14.81 27.76 16.84
CA PRO A 6 -13.47 27.51 16.29
C PRO A 6 -12.43 27.32 17.40
N CYS A 7 -11.37 26.52 17.12
CA CYS A 7 -10.29 26.35 18.07
C CYS A 7 -8.93 26.22 17.37
N THR A 8 -7.86 26.35 18.17
CA THR A 8 -6.48 26.13 17.68
C THR A 8 -5.93 24.85 18.27
N LEU A 9 -5.61 23.88 17.41
CA LEU A 9 -4.92 22.66 17.76
C LEU A 9 -3.40 22.89 17.67
N LYS A 10 -2.66 22.45 18.70
CA LYS A 10 -1.19 22.43 18.68
C LYS A 10 -0.72 21.01 18.41
N GLY A 11 -0.23 20.77 17.20
CA GLY A 11 0.43 19.52 16.82
C GLY A 11 1.92 19.51 17.18
N ARG A 12 2.62 18.43 16.78
CA ARG A 12 4.08 18.29 16.96
C ARG A 12 4.88 19.23 16.06
N ARG A 13 4.36 19.54 14.86
CA ARG A 13 5.04 20.32 13.81
C ARG A 13 4.51 21.74 13.65
N GLY A 14 3.34 22.04 14.20
CA GLY A 14 2.72 23.35 13.99
C GLY A 14 1.43 23.58 14.75
N ARG A 15 0.80 24.71 14.41
CA ARG A 15 -0.53 25.05 14.90
C ARG A 15 -1.53 25.00 13.76
N TYR A 16 -2.76 24.58 14.07
CA TYR A 16 -3.82 24.35 13.10
C TYR A 16 -5.10 25.01 13.62
N GLU A 17 -5.68 25.89 12.83
CA GLU A 17 -6.98 26.46 13.10
C GLU A 17 -8.05 25.47 12.64
N VAL A 18 -8.88 24.99 13.54
CA VAL A 18 -10.00 24.09 13.27
C VAL A 18 -11.25 24.92 13.20
N VAL A 19 -11.94 24.88 12.05
CA VAL A 19 -12.99 25.86 11.73
C VAL A 19 -14.38 25.26 11.80
N SER A 20 -14.58 24.07 11.20
CA SER A 20 -15.91 23.46 11.09
C SER A 20 -15.84 21.94 11.13
N LYS A 21 -16.92 21.34 11.63
CA LYS A 21 -17.11 19.88 11.59
C LYS A 21 -17.54 19.47 10.18
N LEU A 22 -16.91 18.44 9.65
CA LEU A 22 -17.23 17.85 8.33
C LEU A 22 -18.09 16.59 8.46
N ALA A 23 -17.72 15.70 9.39
CA ALA A 23 -18.40 14.43 9.58
C ALA A 23 -18.22 13.90 11.01
N GLU A 24 -19.11 13.00 11.42
CA GLU A 24 -19.00 12.25 12.67
C GLU A 24 -19.14 10.76 12.35
N GLY A 25 -18.15 9.97 12.76
CA GLY A 25 -18.14 8.53 12.65
C GLY A 25 -18.20 7.87 14.02
N GLY A 26 -18.23 6.53 14.02
CA GLY A 26 -18.30 5.76 15.27
C GLY A 26 -17.06 5.84 16.16
N MET A 27 -15.89 6.22 15.60
CA MET A 27 -14.62 6.26 16.33
C MET A 27 -13.82 7.56 16.12
N SER A 28 -14.26 8.43 15.21
CA SER A 28 -13.63 9.72 14.99
C SER A 28 -14.61 10.76 14.51
N THR A 29 -14.36 12.00 14.90
CA THR A 29 -15.00 13.19 14.35
C THR A 29 -14.01 13.90 13.44
N VAL A 30 -14.47 14.30 12.26
CA VAL A 30 -13.65 14.88 11.20
C VAL A 30 -13.97 16.36 11.07
N TYR A 31 -12.94 17.20 11.04
CA TYR A 31 -13.05 18.65 10.96
C TYR A 31 -12.25 19.22 9.80
N ALA A 32 -12.70 20.34 9.26
CA ALA A 32 -11.94 21.18 8.36
C ALA A 32 -11.15 22.24 9.14
N GLY A 33 -9.96 22.54 8.63
CA GLY A 33 -9.12 23.57 9.21
C GLY A 33 -8.06 24.09 8.24
N LYS A 34 -7.17 24.93 8.79
CA LYS A 34 -6.02 25.50 8.07
C LYS A 34 -4.76 25.41 8.92
N SER A 35 -3.64 25.15 8.30
CA SER A 35 -2.33 25.30 8.95
C SER A 35 -1.98 26.77 9.12
N SER A 36 -0.99 27.08 9.96
CA SER A 36 -0.44 28.43 10.13
C SER A 36 0.08 29.07 8.83
N ARG A 37 0.31 28.26 7.79
CA ARG A 37 0.70 28.69 6.44
C ARG A 37 -0.48 28.82 5.47
N GLY A 38 -1.71 28.74 5.96
CA GLY A 38 -2.93 28.83 5.16
C GLY A 38 -3.28 27.56 4.37
N GLN A 39 -2.53 26.48 4.52
CA GLN A 39 -2.80 25.22 3.83
C GLN A 39 -4.08 24.57 4.40
N ALA A 40 -5.01 24.18 3.55
CA ALA A 40 -6.20 23.44 3.95
C ALA A 40 -5.85 22.07 4.50
N ILE A 41 -6.44 21.72 5.65
CA ILE A 41 -6.22 20.45 6.35
C ILE A 41 -7.53 19.82 6.81
N VAL A 42 -7.47 18.52 7.04
CA VAL A 42 -8.48 17.75 7.77
C VAL A 42 -7.90 17.34 9.11
N VAL A 43 -8.69 17.46 10.17
CA VAL A 43 -8.36 16.97 11.51
C VAL A 43 -9.31 15.85 11.86
N LYS A 44 -8.80 14.68 12.12
CA LYS A 44 -9.54 13.55 12.71
C LYS A 44 -9.28 13.53 14.21
N GLU A 45 -10.33 13.64 15.01
CA GLU A 45 -10.29 13.56 16.46
C GLU A 45 -10.87 12.23 16.92
N ALA A 46 -10.18 11.52 17.80
CA ALA A 46 -10.71 10.30 18.40
C ALA A 46 -11.99 10.60 19.20
N SER A 47 -13.07 9.91 18.89
CA SER A 47 -14.39 10.11 19.52
C SER A 47 -15.16 8.79 19.55
N GLY A 48 -16.30 8.77 20.26
CA GLY A 48 -17.17 7.61 20.35
C GLY A 48 -17.25 7.00 21.76
N PRO A 49 -18.00 5.90 21.93
CA PRO A 49 -18.29 5.32 23.25
C PRO A 49 -17.05 4.69 23.92
N ASP A 50 -16.12 4.14 23.13
CA ASP A 50 -14.82 3.64 23.61
C ASP A 50 -13.70 4.56 23.10
N LEU A 51 -13.44 5.61 23.88
CA LEU A 51 -12.46 6.63 23.51
C LEU A 51 -11.01 6.08 23.47
N GLU A 52 -10.65 5.12 24.31
CA GLU A 52 -9.31 4.56 24.32
C GLU A 52 -9.08 3.70 23.08
N GLN A 53 -10.05 2.89 22.68
CA GLN A 53 -10.00 2.15 21.44
C GLN A 53 -9.93 3.08 20.21
N ALA A 54 -10.72 4.16 20.22
CA ALA A 54 -10.70 5.18 19.18
C ALA A 54 -9.35 5.88 19.05
N LYS A 55 -8.72 6.25 20.17
CA LYS A 55 -7.38 6.84 20.21
C LYS A 55 -6.33 5.86 19.66
N GLU A 56 -6.39 4.59 20.07
CA GLU A 56 -5.43 3.59 19.62
C GLU A 56 -5.52 3.36 18.10
N ARG A 57 -6.74 3.26 17.56
CA ARG A 57 -6.94 3.15 16.11
C ARG A 57 -6.41 4.36 15.35
N LEU A 58 -6.67 5.56 15.85
CA LEU A 58 -6.22 6.78 15.19
C LEU A 58 -4.69 6.94 15.26
N ARG A 59 -4.04 6.42 16.34
CA ARG A 59 -2.57 6.32 16.43
C ARG A 59 -2.00 5.36 15.40
N ILE A 60 -2.62 4.19 15.22
CA ILE A 60 -2.21 3.21 14.20
C ILE A 60 -2.31 3.83 12.81
N GLU A 61 -3.40 4.53 12.52
CA GLU A 61 -3.58 5.27 11.26
C GLU A 61 -2.48 6.30 11.05
N ALA A 62 -2.16 7.11 12.07
CA ALA A 62 -1.10 8.10 12.02
C ALA A 62 0.28 7.46 11.78
N ASP A 63 0.57 6.32 12.42
CA ASP A 63 1.82 5.58 12.23
C ASP A 63 1.96 5.04 10.82
N ILE A 64 0.88 4.50 10.25
CA ILE A 64 0.84 4.02 8.88
C ILE A 64 1.08 5.17 7.90
N LEU A 65 0.32 6.26 8.03
CA LEU A 65 0.45 7.41 7.13
C LEU A 65 1.83 8.07 7.25
N ARG A 66 2.44 8.09 8.42
CA ARG A 66 3.81 8.59 8.62
C ARG A 66 4.84 7.74 7.89
N VAL A 67 4.68 6.41 7.87
CA VAL A 67 5.50 5.50 7.08
C VAL A 67 5.29 5.74 5.59
N LEU A 68 4.04 5.90 5.17
CA LEU A 68 3.68 6.17 3.77
C LEU A 68 4.10 7.58 3.30
N ALA A 69 4.36 8.52 4.20
CA ALA A 69 4.78 9.87 3.84
C ALA A 69 6.21 9.95 3.30
N SER A 70 7.03 8.91 3.41
CA SER A 70 8.41 8.89 2.91
C SER A 70 8.61 7.74 1.89
N PRO A 71 8.86 8.07 0.62
CA PRO A 71 8.93 9.38 -0.03
C PRO A 71 7.55 10.02 -0.28
N GLY A 72 6.44 9.35 0.02
CA GLY A 72 5.08 9.74 -0.31
C GLY A 72 4.63 9.20 -1.67
N HIS A 73 3.33 9.27 -1.92
CA HIS A 73 2.75 8.86 -3.21
C HIS A 73 1.57 9.78 -3.57
N PRO A 74 1.47 10.27 -4.82
CA PRO A 74 0.43 11.23 -5.20
C PRO A 74 -1.00 10.67 -5.12
N ARG A 75 -1.14 9.34 -5.07
CA ARG A 75 -2.44 8.64 -4.96
C ARG A 75 -2.78 8.22 -3.52
N VAL A 76 -2.08 8.72 -2.53
CA VAL A 76 -2.29 8.42 -1.11
C VAL A 76 -2.36 9.73 -0.34
N VAL A 77 -3.36 9.89 0.50
CA VAL A 77 -3.53 11.09 1.33
C VAL A 77 -2.27 11.36 2.14
N ARG A 78 -1.88 12.63 2.21
CA ARG A 78 -0.63 13.02 2.85
C ARG A 78 -0.81 13.27 4.34
N TYR A 79 -0.01 12.59 5.15
CA TYR A 79 0.18 12.90 6.55
C TYR A 79 0.77 14.31 6.72
N VAL A 80 0.17 15.11 7.58
CA VAL A 80 0.65 16.45 7.93
C VAL A 80 1.25 16.46 9.33
N ASP A 81 0.47 16.06 10.34
CA ASP A 81 0.89 16.10 11.74
C ASP A 81 -0.02 15.24 12.64
N GLU A 82 0.30 15.18 13.91
CA GLU A 82 -0.50 14.58 14.96
C GLU A 82 -0.32 15.35 16.28
N GLY A 83 -1.26 15.24 17.21
CA GLY A 83 -1.15 15.89 18.50
C GLY A 83 -2.25 15.49 19.49
N ASN A 84 -2.02 15.80 20.76
CA ASN A 84 -2.94 15.55 21.86
C ASN A 84 -2.97 16.69 22.90
N ASN A 85 -2.49 17.87 22.52
CA ASN A 85 -2.20 18.94 23.49
C ASN A 85 -3.46 19.65 24.07
N LEU A 86 -4.66 19.33 23.58
CA LEU A 86 -5.90 19.96 24.02
C LEU A 86 -7.02 18.96 24.36
N GLY A 87 -6.67 17.66 24.49
CA GLY A 87 -7.68 16.64 24.77
C GLY A 87 -7.39 15.31 24.05
N PRO A 88 -8.39 14.72 23.38
CA PRO A 88 -8.23 13.46 22.68
C PRO A 88 -7.16 13.54 21.56
N PHE A 89 -6.60 12.39 21.19
CA PHE A 89 -5.61 12.31 20.12
C PHE A 89 -6.22 12.78 18.77
N CYS A 90 -5.46 13.60 18.06
CA CYS A 90 -5.83 14.10 16.73
C CYS A 90 -4.79 13.75 15.69
N LEU A 91 -5.25 13.35 14.50
CA LEU A 91 -4.47 13.17 13.29
C LEU A 91 -4.79 14.34 12.33
N VAL A 92 -3.74 14.92 11.73
CA VAL A 92 -3.86 16.00 10.76
C VAL A 92 -3.39 15.49 9.39
N GLU A 93 -4.26 15.59 8.40
CA GLU A 93 -4.03 15.20 7.02
C GLU A 93 -4.21 16.40 6.09
N GLU A 94 -3.71 16.32 4.86
CA GLU A 94 -4.08 17.30 3.85
C GLU A 94 -5.58 17.23 3.55
N ARG A 95 -6.17 18.38 3.28
CA ARG A 95 -7.54 18.45 2.75
C ARG A 95 -7.50 18.38 1.24
N LEU A 96 -8.16 17.40 0.67
CA LEU A 96 -8.36 17.26 -0.75
C LEU A 96 -9.64 17.98 -1.16
N GLU A 97 -9.58 18.74 -2.25
CA GLU A 97 -10.75 19.32 -2.91
C GLU A 97 -11.22 18.34 -4.00
N GLY A 98 -12.50 17.96 -3.94
CA GLY A 98 -13.09 17.03 -4.90
C GLY A 98 -14.17 16.14 -4.27
N ASP A 99 -14.78 15.32 -5.10
CA ASP A 99 -15.83 14.38 -4.71
C ASP A 99 -15.27 12.99 -4.50
N THR A 100 -15.88 12.20 -3.64
CA THR A 100 -15.61 10.77 -3.56
C THR A 100 -16.13 10.07 -4.84
N LEU A 101 -15.57 8.88 -5.16
CA LEU A 101 -16.12 8.07 -6.25
C LEU A 101 -17.59 7.71 -5.98
N ALA A 102 -17.98 7.53 -4.72
CA ALA A 102 -19.36 7.24 -4.34
C ALA A 102 -20.31 8.40 -4.68
N GLU A 103 -19.90 9.63 -4.45
CA GLU A 103 -20.70 10.83 -4.77
C GLU A 103 -20.74 11.06 -6.28
N ARG A 104 -19.57 10.97 -6.93
CA ARG A 104 -19.43 11.27 -8.36
C ARG A 104 -20.18 10.29 -9.26
N PHE A 105 -20.26 9.01 -8.88
CA PHE A 105 -20.88 7.96 -9.67
C PHE A 105 -22.14 7.35 -9.03
N ARG A 106 -22.82 8.14 -8.19
CA ARG A 106 -24.06 7.74 -7.52
C ARG A 106 -25.16 7.36 -8.52
N ASP A 107 -25.35 8.21 -9.52
CA ASP A 107 -26.48 8.14 -10.43
C ASP A 107 -26.11 7.80 -11.87
N GLN A 108 -24.82 7.75 -12.20
CA GLN A 108 -24.34 7.49 -13.55
C GLN A 108 -23.03 6.69 -13.52
N SER A 109 -23.01 5.58 -14.25
CA SER A 109 -21.80 4.76 -14.43
C SER A 109 -20.70 5.51 -15.17
N ALA A 110 -19.47 5.15 -14.91
CA ALA A 110 -18.34 5.58 -15.73
C ALA A 110 -18.34 4.83 -17.07
N ASP A 111 -17.89 5.50 -18.12
CA ASP A 111 -17.49 4.77 -19.33
C ASP A 111 -16.27 3.87 -19.06
N ALA A 112 -16.05 2.88 -19.94
CA ALA A 112 -14.99 1.89 -19.74
C ALA A 112 -13.59 2.51 -19.64
N ALA A 113 -13.31 3.57 -20.40
CA ALA A 113 -12.01 4.24 -20.39
C ALA A 113 -11.79 5.00 -19.07
N THR A 114 -12.81 5.69 -18.59
CA THR A 114 -12.77 6.39 -17.29
C THR A 114 -12.63 5.41 -16.13
N ALA A 115 -13.41 4.31 -16.11
CA ALA A 115 -13.30 3.27 -15.10
C ALA A 115 -11.91 2.64 -15.09
N THR A 116 -11.38 2.30 -16.28
CA THR A 116 -10.01 1.79 -16.45
C THR A 116 -8.98 2.75 -15.88
N ARG A 117 -9.03 4.03 -16.23
CA ARG A 117 -8.08 5.05 -15.75
C ARG A 117 -8.07 5.15 -14.24
N TYR A 118 -9.24 5.23 -13.60
CA TYR A 118 -9.31 5.37 -12.13
C TYR A 118 -8.85 4.11 -11.40
N VAL A 119 -9.19 2.93 -11.92
CA VAL A 119 -8.74 1.68 -11.31
C VAL A 119 -7.24 1.48 -11.48
N LEU A 120 -6.64 1.85 -12.61
CA LEU A 120 -5.18 1.81 -12.77
C LEU A 120 -4.47 2.71 -11.76
N GLN A 121 -4.97 3.93 -11.53
CA GLN A 121 -4.43 4.84 -10.50
C GLN A 121 -4.59 4.29 -9.08
N LEU A 122 -5.73 3.65 -8.77
CA LEU A 122 -5.95 2.98 -7.50
C LEU A 122 -4.98 1.81 -7.30
N LEU A 123 -4.72 1.03 -8.34
CA LEU A 123 -3.74 -0.05 -8.32
C LEU A 123 -2.29 0.45 -8.14
N GLU A 124 -1.96 1.65 -8.65
CA GLU A 124 -0.68 2.33 -8.34
C GLU A 124 -0.56 2.62 -6.83
N ALA A 125 -1.62 3.19 -6.21
CA ALA A 125 -1.66 3.42 -4.78
C ALA A 125 -1.46 2.12 -3.99
N LEU A 126 -2.21 1.06 -4.31
CA LEU A 126 -2.11 -0.22 -3.63
C LEU A 126 -0.76 -0.91 -3.85
N SER A 127 -0.17 -0.80 -5.03
CA SER A 127 1.19 -1.29 -5.27
C SER A 127 2.21 -0.59 -4.36
N TYR A 128 2.02 0.71 -4.12
CA TYR A 128 2.84 1.49 -3.19
C TYR A 128 2.66 1.04 -1.74
N LEU A 129 1.42 0.80 -1.29
CA LEU A 129 1.09 0.31 0.05
C LEU A 129 1.66 -1.10 0.28
N HIS A 130 1.33 -2.04 -0.61
CA HIS A 130 1.72 -3.44 -0.50
C HIS A 130 3.24 -3.61 -0.52
N GLY A 131 3.94 -2.79 -1.33
CA GLY A 131 5.41 -2.73 -1.30
C GLY A 131 6.00 -2.25 0.03
N ARG A 132 5.18 -1.71 0.93
CA ARG A 132 5.53 -1.30 2.30
C ARG A 132 4.93 -2.18 3.38
N ASN A 133 4.38 -3.33 2.97
CA ASN A 133 3.68 -4.28 3.83
C ASN A 133 2.47 -3.65 4.56
N VAL A 134 1.80 -2.72 3.89
CA VAL A 134 0.55 -2.11 4.37
C VAL A 134 -0.60 -2.66 3.53
N ILE A 135 -1.61 -3.19 4.18
CA ILE A 135 -2.88 -3.63 3.60
C ILE A 135 -3.93 -2.62 4.03
N HIS A 136 -4.69 -2.06 3.10
CA HIS A 136 -5.66 -0.98 3.37
C HIS A 136 -6.92 -1.49 4.08
N ARG A 137 -7.48 -2.64 3.63
CA ARG A 137 -8.60 -3.37 4.22
C ARG A 137 -9.99 -2.71 4.10
N ASP A 138 -10.06 -1.47 3.66
CA ASP A 138 -11.34 -0.74 3.49
C ASP A 138 -11.37 0.08 2.18
N VAL A 139 -10.89 -0.53 1.09
CA VAL A 139 -10.97 0.08 -0.25
C VAL A 139 -12.42 0.06 -0.72
N LYS A 140 -13.02 1.25 -0.89
CA LYS A 140 -14.41 1.43 -1.35
C LYS A 140 -14.60 2.83 -1.94
N PRO A 141 -15.65 3.09 -2.75
CA PRO A 141 -15.85 4.37 -3.40
C PRO A 141 -15.88 5.58 -2.47
N LYS A 142 -16.33 5.42 -1.21
CA LYS A 142 -16.34 6.49 -0.20
C LYS A 142 -14.94 6.87 0.30
N ASN A 143 -13.97 5.97 0.18
CA ASN A 143 -12.59 6.17 0.63
C ASN A 143 -11.64 6.53 -0.53
N ILE A 144 -12.19 6.94 -1.68
CA ILE A 144 -11.44 7.32 -2.87
C ILE A 144 -11.95 8.67 -3.34
N ILE A 145 -11.11 9.70 -3.28
CA ILE A 145 -11.41 11.05 -3.75
C ILE A 145 -10.87 11.24 -5.17
N LEU A 146 -11.64 11.89 -6.01
CA LEU A 146 -11.16 12.51 -7.25
C LEU A 146 -10.78 13.95 -6.94
N ASP A 147 -9.48 14.23 -6.94
CA ASP A 147 -8.97 15.58 -6.67
C ASP A 147 -9.40 16.60 -7.75
N ALA A 148 -8.99 17.85 -7.59
CA ALA A 148 -9.31 18.94 -8.54
C ALA A 148 -8.81 18.66 -9.98
N ARG A 149 -7.84 17.74 -10.15
CA ARG A 149 -7.32 17.30 -11.45
C ARG A 149 -8.01 16.05 -11.98
N ARG A 150 -9.06 15.59 -11.30
CA ARG A 150 -9.71 14.30 -11.58
C ARG A 150 -8.77 13.08 -11.45
N GLU A 151 -7.88 13.15 -10.49
CA GLU A 151 -6.94 12.10 -10.17
C GLU A 151 -7.35 11.38 -8.90
N VAL A 152 -7.19 10.06 -8.86
CA VAL A 152 -7.56 9.22 -7.71
C VAL A 152 -6.61 9.44 -6.55
N VAL A 153 -7.15 9.69 -5.36
CA VAL A 153 -6.42 9.69 -4.09
C VAL A 153 -7.14 8.79 -3.09
N LEU A 154 -6.43 7.80 -2.57
CA LEU A 154 -6.92 6.88 -1.55
C LEU A 154 -6.78 7.53 -0.17
N ILE A 155 -7.87 7.52 0.59
CA ILE A 155 -7.98 8.13 1.91
C ILE A 155 -8.46 7.10 2.94
N ASP A 156 -8.42 7.48 4.22
CA ASP A 156 -8.94 6.71 5.37
C ASP A 156 -8.22 5.37 5.61
N PHE A 157 -7.17 5.46 6.40
CA PHE A 157 -6.32 4.33 6.79
C PHE A 157 -6.71 3.74 8.17
N GLY A 158 -7.88 4.12 8.72
CA GLY A 158 -8.35 3.65 10.02
C GLY A 158 -8.58 2.14 10.13
N ALA A 159 -8.74 1.47 8.98
CA ALA A 159 -8.82 0.01 8.87
C ALA A 159 -7.48 -0.65 8.53
N ALA A 160 -6.48 0.11 8.09
CA ALA A 160 -5.25 -0.43 7.56
C ALA A 160 -4.44 -1.20 8.60
N LYS A 161 -3.67 -2.20 8.12
CA LYS A 161 -2.81 -3.05 8.96
C LYS A 161 -1.42 -3.10 8.34
N LYS A 162 -0.40 -2.98 9.19
CA LYS A 162 0.96 -3.31 8.82
C LYS A 162 1.22 -4.77 9.19
N GLU A 163 1.67 -5.60 8.24
CA GLU A 163 1.82 -7.05 8.44
C GLU A 163 2.71 -7.46 9.63
N PHE A 164 3.62 -6.57 10.06
CA PHE A 164 4.55 -6.83 11.16
C PHE A 164 4.03 -6.50 12.56
N HIS A 165 2.89 -5.85 12.68
CA HIS A 165 2.23 -5.70 13.98
C HIS A 165 1.39 -6.95 14.26
N GLN A 166 2.02 -8.00 14.76
CA GLN A 166 1.33 -9.03 15.52
C GLN A 166 0.83 -8.39 16.83
N PHE A 167 -0.31 -7.70 16.78
CA PHE A 167 -1.07 -7.50 17.99
C PHE A 167 -1.52 -8.88 18.48
N ARG A 168 -0.89 -9.38 19.54
CA ARG A 168 -1.44 -10.43 20.36
C ARG A 168 -2.69 -9.86 21.04
N GLY A 169 -3.84 -10.14 20.46
CA GLY A 169 -5.11 -9.72 21.04
C GLY A 169 -6.11 -9.40 19.94
N SER A 170 -7.11 -10.24 19.80
CA SER A 170 -8.34 -10.08 19.02
C SER A 170 -8.16 -9.36 17.67
N GLY A 171 -8.03 -10.12 16.61
CA GLY A 171 -8.10 -9.60 15.26
C GLY A 171 -9.41 -8.84 15.11
N THR A 172 -9.36 -7.51 15.16
CA THR A 172 -10.56 -6.70 14.95
C THR A 172 -11.03 -6.99 13.55
N VAL A 173 -12.18 -7.63 13.45
CA VAL A 173 -12.85 -7.90 12.19
C VAL A 173 -13.32 -6.55 11.65
N ILE A 174 -12.62 -6.03 10.66
CA ILE A 174 -13.03 -4.85 9.90
C ILE A 174 -13.50 -5.37 8.55
N TYR A 175 -14.79 -5.28 8.34
CA TYR A 175 -15.43 -5.75 7.12
C TYR A 175 -16.55 -4.80 6.73
N THR A 176 -16.49 -4.29 5.52
CA THR A 176 -17.60 -3.52 4.92
C THR A 176 -18.35 -4.45 3.98
N PRO A 177 -19.62 -4.84 4.31
CA PRO A 177 -20.41 -5.74 3.47
C PRO A 177 -20.43 -5.30 2.01
N GLY A 178 -20.19 -6.24 1.10
CA GLY A 178 -20.15 -6.03 -0.35
C GLY A 178 -18.79 -5.54 -0.88
N TRP A 179 -18.03 -4.77 -0.12
CA TRP A 179 -16.75 -4.20 -0.55
C TRP A 179 -15.53 -5.00 -0.07
N GLY A 180 -15.60 -5.52 1.15
CA GLY A 180 -14.52 -6.30 1.74
C GLY A 180 -14.50 -7.74 1.24
N ALA A 181 -13.32 -8.30 1.13
CA ALA A 181 -13.12 -9.69 0.75
C ALA A 181 -13.63 -10.66 1.84
N PRO A 182 -14.15 -11.86 1.46
CA PRO A 182 -14.75 -12.81 2.42
C PRO A 182 -13.83 -13.18 3.59
N GLU A 183 -12.54 -13.38 3.34
CA GLU A 183 -11.55 -13.74 4.36
C GLU A 183 -11.30 -12.64 5.40
N GLN A 184 -11.67 -11.40 5.12
CA GLN A 184 -11.56 -10.31 6.10
C GLN A 184 -12.47 -10.52 7.32
N ASN A 185 -13.59 -11.24 7.15
CA ASN A 185 -14.44 -11.65 8.26
C ASN A 185 -13.77 -12.62 9.23
N LEU A 186 -12.74 -13.31 8.78
CA LEU A 186 -11.92 -14.22 9.58
C LEU A 186 -10.68 -13.52 10.17
N GLY A 187 -10.50 -12.23 9.90
CA GLY A 187 -9.30 -11.48 10.28
C GLY A 187 -8.06 -11.78 9.44
N GLU A 188 -8.20 -12.50 8.32
CA GLU A 188 -7.13 -13.01 7.46
C GLU A 188 -6.86 -12.11 6.24
N ALA A 189 -6.96 -10.79 6.39
CA ALA A 189 -6.72 -9.85 5.32
C ALA A 189 -5.29 -9.95 4.76
N THR A 190 -5.18 -10.02 3.43
CA THR A 190 -3.94 -10.07 2.66
C THR A 190 -3.96 -9.00 1.56
N PRO A 191 -2.86 -8.76 0.84
CA PRO A 191 -2.89 -7.90 -0.36
C PRO A 191 -3.97 -8.30 -1.38
N ALA A 192 -4.28 -9.60 -1.51
CA ALA A 192 -5.35 -10.08 -2.38
C ALA A 192 -6.75 -9.64 -1.91
N SER A 193 -6.91 -9.30 -0.63
CA SER A 193 -8.17 -8.76 -0.11
C SER A 193 -8.42 -7.34 -0.62
N ASP A 194 -7.37 -6.50 -0.70
CA ASP A 194 -7.49 -5.17 -1.31
C ASP A 194 -7.80 -5.28 -2.82
N LEU A 195 -7.24 -6.27 -3.52
CA LEU A 195 -7.52 -6.49 -4.95
C LEU A 195 -8.96 -6.96 -5.21
N TYR A 196 -9.56 -7.73 -4.28
CA TYR A 196 -10.99 -8.01 -4.30
C TYR A 196 -11.79 -6.70 -4.23
N SER A 197 -11.44 -5.84 -3.28
CA SER A 197 -12.11 -4.54 -3.09
C SER A 197 -11.95 -3.63 -4.31
N VAL A 198 -10.81 -3.66 -5.03
CA VAL A 198 -10.65 -2.97 -6.32
C VAL A 198 -11.59 -3.55 -7.37
N GLY A 199 -11.76 -4.87 -7.42
CA GLY A 199 -12.75 -5.51 -8.29
C GLY A 199 -14.15 -5.00 -8.00
N ALA A 200 -14.51 -4.87 -6.72
CA ALA A 200 -15.79 -4.31 -6.27
C ALA A 200 -15.96 -2.83 -6.68
N VAL A 201 -14.90 -2.02 -6.58
CA VAL A 201 -14.90 -0.62 -7.07
C VAL A 201 -15.08 -0.57 -8.59
N LEU A 202 -14.38 -1.41 -9.35
CA LEU A 202 -14.56 -1.49 -10.82
C LEU A 202 -15.98 -1.91 -11.18
N PHE A 203 -16.53 -2.90 -10.48
CA PHE A 203 -17.93 -3.32 -10.65
C PHE A 203 -18.88 -2.12 -10.47
N PHE A 204 -18.74 -1.37 -9.36
CA PHE A 204 -19.54 -0.17 -9.09
C PHE A 204 -19.41 0.88 -10.18
N LEU A 205 -18.19 1.22 -10.60
CA LEU A 205 -17.96 2.21 -11.65
C LEU A 205 -18.65 1.85 -12.97
N LEU A 206 -18.70 0.55 -13.30
CA LEU A 206 -19.31 0.07 -14.55
C LEU A 206 -20.83 -0.09 -14.46
N THR A 207 -21.39 -0.27 -13.24
CA THR A 207 -22.80 -0.66 -13.08
C THR A 207 -23.63 0.28 -12.20
N THR A 208 -23.02 1.19 -11.44
CA THR A 208 -23.60 1.98 -10.34
C THR A 208 -24.17 1.16 -9.18
N GLN A 209 -24.03 -0.15 -9.22
CA GLN A 209 -24.55 -1.04 -8.20
C GLN A 209 -23.48 -1.36 -7.16
N ASP A 210 -23.89 -1.35 -5.89
CA ASP A 210 -23.06 -1.94 -4.85
C ASP A 210 -23.00 -3.45 -5.05
N PRO A 211 -21.82 -4.09 -4.91
CA PRO A 211 -21.69 -5.55 -4.99
C PRO A 211 -22.28 -6.20 -3.73
N GLN A 212 -23.58 -5.91 -3.47
CA GLN A 212 -24.30 -6.44 -2.30
C GLN A 212 -24.79 -7.85 -2.57
N GLY A 213 -24.72 -8.67 -1.54
CA GLY A 213 -25.32 -10.00 -1.55
C GLY A 213 -24.35 -11.13 -1.26
N SER A 214 -23.06 -10.90 -1.33
CA SER A 214 -22.03 -11.93 -1.21
C SER A 214 -22.17 -12.79 0.06
N MET A 215 -22.37 -12.18 1.24
CA MET A 215 -22.48 -12.93 2.49
C MET A 215 -23.81 -13.68 2.63
N LYS A 216 -24.92 -13.08 2.19
CA LYS A 216 -26.23 -13.75 2.21
C LYS A 216 -26.29 -14.92 1.23
N GLN A 217 -25.66 -14.78 0.07
CA GLN A 217 -25.56 -15.83 -0.93
C GLN A 217 -24.60 -16.95 -0.50
N LEU A 218 -23.48 -16.61 0.16
CA LEU A 218 -22.57 -17.58 0.78
C LEU A 218 -23.25 -18.38 1.87
N ALA A 219 -24.01 -17.73 2.76
CA ALA A 219 -24.81 -18.43 3.77
C ALA A 219 -25.86 -19.37 3.17
N GLN A 220 -26.24 -19.16 1.90
CA GLN A 220 -27.12 -20.02 1.11
C GLN A 220 -26.36 -21.07 0.28
N GLY A 221 -25.05 -21.22 0.46
CA GLY A 221 -24.21 -22.18 -0.28
C GLY A 221 -23.93 -21.80 -1.74
N ARG A 222 -24.20 -20.56 -2.13
CA ARG A 222 -23.90 -20.07 -3.50
C ARG A 222 -22.46 -19.60 -3.59
N THR A 223 -21.70 -20.14 -4.53
CA THR A 223 -20.30 -19.72 -4.80
C THR A 223 -20.21 -18.53 -5.75
N GLU A 224 -21.27 -18.27 -6.53
CA GLU A 224 -21.38 -17.07 -7.36
C GLU A 224 -21.97 -15.94 -6.53
N LEU A 225 -21.12 -14.98 -6.17
CA LEU A 225 -21.44 -13.94 -5.21
C LEU A 225 -22.17 -12.73 -5.82
N TYR A 226 -22.09 -12.56 -7.13
CA TYR A 226 -22.71 -11.45 -7.87
C TYR A 226 -22.88 -11.80 -9.36
N ARG A 227 -23.75 -11.08 -10.03
CA ARG A 227 -23.87 -11.15 -11.49
C ARG A 227 -22.67 -10.41 -12.11
N SER A 228 -22.14 -10.91 -13.23
CA SER A 228 -21.03 -10.22 -13.90
C SER A 228 -21.45 -8.81 -14.35
N PRO A 229 -20.52 -7.84 -14.48
CA PRO A 229 -20.87 -6.52 -15.00
C PRO A 229 -21.61 -6.57 -16.35
N ARG A 230 -21.26 -7.49 -17.23
CA ARG A 230 -21.94 -7.65 -18.54
C ARG A 230 -23.35 -8.18 -18.44
N ASP A 231 -23.68 -8.97 -17.43
CA ASP A 231 -25.04 -9.45 -17.20
C ASP A 231 -25.99 -8.31 -16.77
N LEU A 232 -25.43 -7.25 -16.21
CA LEU A 232 -26.16 -6.06 -15.79
C LEU A 232 -26.14 -4.97 -16.85
N VAL A 233 -25.00 -4.75 -17.50
CA VAL A 233 -24.74 -3.71 -18.50
C VAL A 233 -24.02 -4.36 -19.68
N PRO A 234 -24.77 -4.84 -20.72
CA PRO A 234 -24.21 -5.58 -21.85
C PRO A 234 -23.12 -4.84 -22.65
N SER A 235 -23.09 -3.50 -22.60
CA SER A 235 -22.07 -2.65 -23.23
C SER A 235 -20.70 -2.67 -22.56
N VAL A 236 -20.57 -3.23 -21.37
CA VAL A 236 -19.28 -3.36 -20.67
C VAL A 236 -18.35 -4.27 -21.48
N PRO A 237 -17.10 -3.86 -21.78
CA PRO A 237 -16.11 -4.71 -22.44
C PRO A 237 -15.91 -6.03 -21.70
N ARG A 238 -15.79 -7.12 -22.45
CA ARG A 238 -15.65 -8.47 -21.89
C ARG A 238 -14.42 -8.55 -20.98
N GLU A 239 -13.32 -7.95 -21.40
CA GLU A 239 -12.05 -7.94 -20.71
C GLU A 239 -12.18 -7.32 -19.31
N LEU A 240 -12.91 -6.20 -19.17
CA LEU A 240 -13.15 -5.58 -17.87
C LEU A 240 -14.08 -6.41 -16.99
N SER A 241 -15.11 -7.05 -17.59
CA SER A 241 -15.99 -7.96 -16.87
C SER A 241 -15.23 -9.18 -16.33
N ASP A 242 -14.34 -9.75 -17.14
CA ASP A 242 -13.50 -10.89 -16.74
C ASP A 242 -12.52 -10.50 -15.61
N VAL A 243 -11.95 -9.28 -15.68
CA VAL A 243 -11.10 -8.75 -14.58
C VAL A 243 -11.88 -8.63 -13.29
N VAL A 244 -13.10 -8.10 -13.30
CA VAL A 244 -13.97 -8.02 -12.12
C VAL A 244 -14.22 -9.41 -11.56
N THR A 245 -14.64 -10.35 -12.41
CA THR A 245 -14.95 -11.73 -12.02
C THR A 245 -13.75 -12.40 -11.35
N ARG A 246 -12.57 -12.25 -11.94
CA ARG A 246 -11.33 -12.80 -11.36
C ARG A 246 -10.93 -12.11 -10.06
N ALA A 247 -10.98 -10.78 -9.99
CA ALA A 247 -10.60 -10.02 -8.80
C ALA A 247 -11.50 -10.36 -7.61
N MET A 248 -12.80 -10.57 -7.86
CA MET A 248 -13.80 -10.88 -6.85
C MET A 248 -14.03 -12.38 -6.65
N ALA A 249 -13.13 -13.25 -7.12
CA ALA A 249 -13.20 -14.68 -6.82
C ALA A 249 -13.20 -14.92 -5.31
N PHE A 250 -13.99 -15.93 -4.86
CA PHE A 250 -14.12 -16.28 -3.45
C PHE A 250 -12.78 -16.70 -2.83
N ASP A 251 -12.09 -17.64 -3.49
CA ASP A 251 -10.75 -18.07 -3.09
C ASP A 251 -9.70 -17.02 -3.47
N PRO A 252 -8.96 -16.44 -2.49
CA PRO A 252 -7.91 -15.48 -2.77
C PRO A 252 -6.84 -15.97 -3.77
N LYS A 253 -6.61 -17.28 -3.84
CA LYS A 253 -5.61 -17.89 -4.76
C LYS A 253 -6.03 -17.82 -6.22
N GLN A 254 -7.31 -17.67 -6.52
CA GLN A 254 -7.85 -17.51 -7.87
C GLN A 254 -7.78 -16.06 -8.36
N ARG A 255 -7.56 -15.09 -7.46
CA ARG A 255 -7.45 -13.67 -7.77
C ARG A 255 -6.12 -13.32 -8.44
N PHE A 256 -5.88 -12.06 -8.64
CA PHE A 256 -4.57 -11.55 -9.05
C PHE A 256 -3.59 -11.63 -7.87
N ALA A 257 -2.34 -12.02 -8.15
CA ALA A 257 -1.32 -12.13 -7.11
C ALA A 257 -0.84 -10.75 -6.63
N THR A 258 -0.81 -9.76 -7.52
CA THR A 258 -0.35 -8.40 -7.22
C THR A 258 -1.22 -7.35 -7.90
N ALA A 259 -1.20 -6.13 -7.37
CA ALA A 259 -1.83 -4.96 -8.01
C ALA A 259 -1.32 -4.74 -9.45
N LYS A 260 -0.06 -5.06 -9.71
CA LYS A 260 0.54 -4.95 -11.03
C LYS A 260 -0.02 -5.99 -12.01
N ASP A 261 -0.25 -7.22 -11.56
CA ASP A 261 -0.84 -8.26 -12.42
C ASP A 261 -2.26 -7.88 -12.82
N MET A 262 -3.04 -7.32 -11.90
CA MET A 262 -4.38 -6.81 -12.18
C MET A 262 -4.33 -5.61 -13.14
N ALA A 263 -3.41 -4.68 -12.96
CA ALA A 263 -3.23 -3.53 -13.86
C ALA A 263 -2.87 -3.98 -15.29
N GLY A 264 -1.99 -4.98 -15.43
CA GLY A 264 -1.66 -5.58 -16.72
C GLY A 264 -2.86 -6.21 -17.44
N ALA A 265 -3.75 -6.86 -16.68
CA ALA A 265 -4.97 -7.45 -17.24
C ALA A 265 -5.99 -6.38 -17.72
N ILE A 266 -6.08 -5.24 -17.03
CA ILE A 266 -6.96 -4.12 -17.38
C ILE A 266 -6.44 -3.36 -18.62
N GLY A 267 -5.14 -3.09 -18.67
CA GLY A 267 -4.52 -2.29 -19.74
C GLY A 267 -4.31 -3.01 -21.07
N GLY A 268 -4.68 -4.29 -21.17
CA GLY A 268 -4.49 -5.09 -22.41
C GLY A 268 -3.01 -5.31 -22.77
N GLY A 269 -2.10 -4.92 -21.90
CA GLY A 269 -0.67 -5.06 -22.09
C GLY A 269 -0.11 -6.26 -21.31
N ALA A 270 0.57 -7.14 -22.00
CA ALA A 270 1.51 -8.02 -21.32
C ALA A 270 2.45 -7.15 -20.44
N PRO A 271 2.83 -7.60 -19.23
CA PRO A 271 3.68 -6.81 -18.36
C PRO A 271 4.90 -6.35 -19.15
N GLU A 272 5.13 -5.05 -19.16
CA GLU A 272 6.28 -4.45 -19.84
C GLU A 272 7.56 -5.09 -19.31
N SER A 273 8.07 -6.06 -20.05
CA SER A 273 9.35 -6.67 -19.73
C SER A 273 10.38 -5.58 -19.97
N LEU A 274 10.83 -4.95 -18.90
CA LEU A 274 11.90 -3.98 -19.00
C LEU A 274 13.10 -4.64 -19.68
N ALA A 275 13.62 -4.01 -20.73
CA ALA A 275 14.76 -4.50 -21.51
C ALA A 275 16.06 -4.58 -20.65
N PHE A 276 16.02 -4.09 -19.42
CA PHE A 276 17.17 -4.00 -18.52
C PHE A 276 16.91 -4.71 -17.19
N PRO A 277 17.94 -5.30 -16.57
CA PRO A 277 17.83 -5.83 -15.22
C PRO A 277 17.38 -4.75 -14.24
N HIS A 278 16.43 -5.10 -13.38
CA HIS A 278 15.91 -4.19 -12.36
C HIS A 278 15.57 -4.93 -11.08
N LEU A 279 15.55 -4.19 -9.99
CA LEU A 279 15.07 -4.64 -8.69
C LEU A 279 13.65 -4.12 -8.48
N VAL A 280 12.79 -4.93 -7.87
CA VAL A 280 11.51 -4.47 -7.33
C VAL A 280 11.68 -4.35 -5.83
N VAL A 281 11.82 -3.13 -5.35
CA VAL A 281 12.01 -2.80 -3.95
C VAL A 281 10.79 -2.05 -3.47
N LEU A 282 10.07 -2.59 -2.50
CA LEU A 282 8.82 -1.98 -1.99
C LEU A 282 7.83 -1.62 -3.11
N GLY A 283 7.70 -2.50 -4.11
CA GLY A 283 6.83 -2.28 -5.27
C GLY A 283 7.39 -1.34 -6.34
N GLN A 284 8.48 -0.62 -6.08
CA GLN A 284 9.13 0.27 -7.05
C GLN A 284 10.18 -0.45 -7.88
N LYS A 285 10.21 -0.16 -9.18
CA LYS A 285 11.24 -0.69 -10.09
C LYS A 285 12.46 0.22 -10.07
N CYS A 286 13.58 -0.34 -9.65
CA CYS A 286 14.88 0.33 -9.63
C CYS A 286 15.78 -0.30 -10.69
N LYS A 287 16.15 0.46 -11.72
CA LYS A 287 17.11 -0.01 -12.73
C LYS A 287 18.45 -0.34 -12.07
N VAL A 288 18.98 -1.55 -12.33
CA VAL A 288 20.27 -1.94 -11.78
C VAL A 288 21.38 -1.13 -12.46
N LYS A 289 22.08 -0.31 -11.68
CA LYS A 289 23.31 0.41 -12.07
C LYS A 289 24.51 -0.56 -12.00
N LYS A 290 25.70 -0.07 -12.32
CA LYS A 290 26.96 -0.86 -12.22
C LYS A 290 27.15 -1.41 -10.81
N GLU A 291 26.84 -0.61 -9.81
CA GLU A 291 26.88 -0.94 -8.40
C GLU A 291 25.80 -0.16 -7.66
N MET A 292 25.10 -0.81 -6.74
CA MET A 292 24.06 -0.21 -5.91
C MET A 292 24.09 -0.81 -4.52
N GLU A 293 24.09 0.04 -3.51
CA GLU A 293 24.00 -0.38 -2.11
C GLU A 293 22.57 -0.22 -1.59
N ILE A 294 22.16 -1.17 -0.76
CA ILE A 294 20.85 -1.22 -0.12
C ILE A 294 21.05 -1.27 1.38
N GLY A 295 20.33 -0.44 2.11
CA GLY A 295 20.43 -0.40 3.54
C GLY A 295 19.37 0.45 4.20
N ARG A 296 19.48 0.64 5.53
CA ARG A 296 18.58 1.50 6.28
C ARG A 296 18.80 2.97 5.90
N GLU A 297 17.72 3.69 5.66
CA GLU A 297 17.77 5.13 5.40
C GLU A 297 18.42 5.90 6.55
N HIS A 298 19.34 6.80 6.23
CA HIS A 298 19.97 7.74 7.17
C HIS A 298 20.42 9.01 6.44
N LYS A 299 20.29 10.16 7.12
CA LYS A 299 20.50 11.49 6.50
C LYS A 299 21.95 11.83 6.19
N ALA A 300 22.89 11.24 6.90
CA ALA A 300 24.34 11.44 6.68
C ALA A 300 25.12 10.22 7.17
N CYS A 301 26.25 9.94 6.52
CA CYS A 301 27.21 8.97 7.06
C CYS A 301 27.86 9.55 8.32
N ASP A 302 27.54 8.94 9.46
CA ASP A 302 28.22 9.21 10.73
C ASP A 302 29.62 8.56 10.74
N GLN A 303 30.35 8.78 11.82
CA GLN A 303 31.70 8.20 12.03
C GLN A 303 31.73 6.66 11.89
N GLY A 304 30.59 5.98 12.11
CA GLY A 304 30.49 4.53 11.96
C GLY A 304 30.49 4.07 10.50
N CYS A 305 29.99 4.87 9.57
CA CYS A 305 30.05 4.57 8.12
C CYS A 305 31.46 4.75 7.59
N THR A 306 32.13 5.86 7.93
CA THR A 306 33.50 6.17 7.50
C THR A 306 34.52 5.14 7.99
N LYS A 307 34.40 4.67 9.26
CA LYS A 307 35.25 3.60 9.80
C LYS A 307 35.13 2.26 9.07
N ARG A 308 34.02 2.03 8.36
CA ARG A 308 33.78 0.82 7.53
C ARG A 308 34.02 1.04 6.05
N GLY A 309 34.55 2.18 5.64
CA GLY A 309 34.82 2.51 4.24
C GLY A 309 33.60 2.96 3.41
N PHE A 310 32.44 3.24 4.05
CA PHE A 310 31.25 3.74 3.36
C PHE A 310 31.18 5.26 3.50
N GLY A 311 31.50 5.99 2.44
CA GLY A 311 31.54 7.46 2.43
C GLY A 311 30.21 8.15 2.17
N ARG A 312 29.13 7.40 1.88
CA ARG A 312 27.83 7.95 1.45
C ARG A 312 26.67 7.09 1.94
N PRO A 313 25.42 7.62 1.98
CA PRO A 313 24.20 6.84 2.20
C PRO A 313 24.02 5.77 1.13
N PRO A 314 23.26 4.67 1.41
CA PRO A 314 22.96 3.65 0.43
C PRO A 314 22.16 4.22 -0.76
N ASP A 315 22.34 3.68 -1.96
CA ASP A 315 21.59 4.08 -3.16
C ASP A 315 20.10 3.81 -3.04
N ILE A 316 19.75 2.76 -2.28
CA ILE A 316 18.37 2.43 -1.91
C ILE A 316 18.30 2.47 -0.39
N GLY A 317 17.83 3.58 0.14
CA GLY A 317 17.53 3.79 1.54
C GLY A 317 16.15 3.22 1.90
N ILE A 318 16.08 2.38 2.92
CA ILE A 318 14.84 1.77 3.41
C ILE A 318 14.56 2.33 4.80
N LEU A 319 13.38 2.92 4.99
CA LEU A 319 12.94 3.38 6.29
C LEU A 319 12.69 2.16 7.19
N ASP A 320 13.54 1.98 8.20
CA ASP A 320 13.46 0.90 9.18
C ASP A 320 13.56 1.48 10.59
N THR A 321 12.39 1.71 11.19
CA THR A 321 12.26 2.27 12.55
C THR A 321 12.74 1.30 13.63
N GLU A 322 12.61 0.00 13.37
CA GLU A 322 13.02 -1.07 14.28
C GLU A 322 14.54 -1.35 14.27
N ARG A 323 15.26 -0.72 13.34
CA ARG A 323 16.71 -0.86 13.17
C ARG A 323 17.20 -2.28 12.90
N TYR A 324 16.36 -3.14 12.32
CA TYR A 324 16.77 -4.50 11.92
C TYR A 324 17.71 -4.50 10.71
N LEU A 325 17.53 -3.55 9.78
CA LEU A 325 18.44 -3.35 8.65
C LEU A 325 19.73 -2.65 9.10
N SER A 326 20.85 -3.12 8.60
CA SER A 326 22.13 -2.40 8.69
C SER A 326 22.09 -1.15 7.80
N LYS A 327 22.84 -0.08 8.15
CA LYS A 327 22.94 1.15 7.33
C LYS A 327 23.37 0.83 5.90
N HIS A 328 24.33 -0.08 5.75
CA HIS A 328 24.74 -0.72 4.49
C HIS A 328 24.53 -2.22 4.68
N HIS A 329 23.50 -2.79 4.05
CA HIS A 329 23.07 -4.16 4.31
C HIS A 329 23.54 -5.12 3.24
N ALA A 330 23.26 -4.79 2.00
CA ALA A 330 23.61 -5.59 0.84
C ALA A 330 24.04 -4.70 -0.34
N ARG A 331 24.72 -5.28 -1.30
CA ARG A 331 25.16 -4.63 -2.54
C ARG A 331 24.71 -5.45 -3.74
N ILE A 332 24.21 -4.78 -4.75
CA ILE A 332 23.93 -5.37 -6.07
C ILE A 332 24.99 -4.88 -7.05
N LEU A 333 25.57 -5.79 -7.78
CA LEU A 333 26.62 -5.54 -8.78
C LEU A 333 26.14 -5.98 -10.15
N LYS A 334 26.50 -5.24 -11.19
CA LYS A 334 26.22 -5.58 -12.59
C LYS A 334 27.48 -5.42 -13.44
N ASP A 335 27.84 -6.47 -14.21
CA ASP A 335 28.95 -6.39 -15.16
C ASP A 335 28.53 -5.75 -16.50
N PRO A 336 29.52 -5.45 -17.37
CA PRO A 336 29.23 -4.90 -18.70
C PRO A 336 28.39 -5.84 -19.59
N LYS A 337 28.36 -7.14 -19.32
CA LYS A 337 27.55 -8.14 -20.02
C LYS A 337 26.13 -8.24 -19.46
N GLY A 338 25.77 -7.42 -18.44
CA GLY A 338 24.44 -7.39 -17.83
C GLY A 338 24.18 -8.48 -16.80
N ARG A 339 25.16 -9.30 -16.42
CA ARG A 339 25.02 -10.29 -15.35
C ARG A 339 25.04 -9.56 -14.01
N CYS A 340 24.22 -10.00 -13.06
CA CYS A 340 24.07 -9.37 -11.76
C CYS A 340 24.41 -10.31 -10.62
N TRP A 341 24.85 -9.75 -9.50
CA TRP A 341 25.17 -10.46 -8.25
C TRP A 341 24.67 -9.69 -7.06
N VAL A 342 24.38 -10.39 -5.98
CA VAL A 342 24.15 -9.85 -4.66
C VAL A 342 25.29 -10.20 -3.72
N GLU A 343 25.63 -9.28 -2.81
CA GLU A 343 26.66 -9.44 -1.79
C GLU A 343 26.14 -8.90 -0.45
N ASP A 344 26.23 -9.69 0.62
CA ASP A 344 25.96 -9.22 1.99
C ASP A 344 27.16 -8.41 2.49
N LEU A 345 26.96 -7.15 2.89
CA LEU A 345 28.04 -6.24 3.34
C LEU A 345 28.40 -6.39 4.83
N GLY A 346 28.24 -7.60 5.37
CA GLY A 346 28.47 -7.87 6.79
C GLY A 346 27.30 -7.47 7.67
N SER A 347 26.08 -7.56 7.13
CA SER A 347 24.87 -7.17 7.83
C SER A 347 24.70 -7.88 9.18
N LEU A 348 24.09 -7.21 10.16
CA LEU A 348 23.91 -7.76 11.50
C LEU A 348 22.97 -8.97 11.50
N ASN A 349 21.84 -8.84 10.81
CA ASN A 349 20.77 -9.84 10.81
C ASN A 349 20.80 -10.76 9.57
N GLY A 350 21.75 -10.57 8.66
CA GLY A 350 22.00 -11.42 7.51
C GLY A 350 21.09 -11.15 6.31
N THR A 351 21.60 -11.56 5.14
CA THR A 351 20.91 -11.59 3.86
C THR A 351 20.68 -13.03 3.46
N ALA A 352 19.57 -13.35 2.83
CA ALA A 352 19.29 -14.66 2.25
C ALA A 352 18.74 -14.51 0.83
N MET A 353 18.76 -15.57 0.06
CA MET A 353 18.27 -15.59 -1.32
C MET A 353 17.35 -16.78 -1.55
N SER A 354 16.36 -16.58 -2.38
CA SER A 354 15.42 -17.60 -2.86
C SER A 354 15.46 -17.65 -4.38
N HIS A 355 15.56 -18.85 -4.94
CA HIS A 355 15.48 -19.11 -6.37
C HIS A 355 14.11 -19.62 -6.84
N ASP A 356 13.18 -19.82 -5.90
CA ASP A 356 11.83 -20.37 -6.13
C ASP A 356 10.70 -19.35 -5.88
N GLY A 357 11.03 -18.06 -6.07
CA GLY A 357 10.05 -16.97 -5.91
C GLY A 357 9.70 -16.65 -4.47
N GLY A 358 10.56 -16.97 -3.50
CA GLY A 358 10.37 -16.60 -2.09
C GLY A 358 9.76 -17.72 -1.23
N ARG A 359 9.72 -18.96 -1.72
CA ARG A 359 9.21 -20.12 -0.96
C ARG A 359 10.25 -20.68 0.01
N THR A 360 11.48 -20.83 -0.46
CA THR A 360 12.61 -21.29 0.36
C THR A 360 13.76 -20.30 0.31
N TYR A 361 14.46 -20.11 1.42
CA TYR A 361 15.54 -19.13 1.52
C TYR A 361 16.84 -19.79 1.99
N GLN A 362 17.94 -19.47 1.31
CA GLN A 362 19.30 -19.84 1.70
C GLN A 362 20.06 -18.60 2.15
N ARG A 363 20.64 -18.64 3.36
CA ARG A 363 21.43 -17.54 3.88
C ARG A 363 22.71 -17.34 3.07
N LEU A 364 23.00 -16.09 2.71
CA LEU A 364 24.19 -15.73 1.98
C LEU A 364 25.41 -15.62 2.90
N PRO A 365 26.59 -16.09 2.47
CA PRO A 365 27.84 -15.82 3.18
C PRO A 365 28.18 -14.34 3.05
N LYS A 366 28.65 -13.72 4.15
CA LYS A 366 29.06 -12.33 4.17
C LYS A 366 30.25 -12.09 3.23
N PHE A 367 30.23 -10.93 2.54
CA PHE A 367 31.29 -10.49 1.62
C PHE A 367 31.59 -11.47 0.46
N LYS A 368 30.62 -12.32 0.11
CA LYS A 368 30.72 -13.20 -1.07
C LYS A 368 29.60 -12.90 -2.05
N ARG A 369 30.00 -12.76 -3.32
CA ARG A 369 29.05 -12.52 -4.42
C ARG A 369 28.30 -13.78 -4.76
N GLN A 370 26.97 -13.66 -4.87
CA GLN A 370 26.09 -14.73 -5.34
C GLN A 370 25.39 -14.26 -6.62
N PRO A 371 25.35 -15.08 -7.67
CA PRO A 371 24.70 -14.70 -8.92
C PRO A 371 23.19 -14.51 -8.73
N LEU A 372 22.63 -13.50 -9.41
CA LEU A 372 21.21 -13.24 -9.48
C LEU A 372 20.67 -13.66 -10.84
N THR A 373 19.58 -14.43 -10.84
CA THR A 373 18.83 -14.84 -12.02
C THR A 373 17.42 -14.27 -12.00
N ASP A 374 16.74 -14.24 -13.15
CA ASP A 374 15.37 -13.70 -13.22
C ASP A 374 14.43 -14.49 -12.32
N GLY A 375 13.67 -13.77 -11.51
CA GLY A 375 12.75 -14.33 -10.54
C GLY A 375 13.32 -14.54 -9.14
N ASP A 376 14.64 -14.35 -8.93
CA ASP A 376 15.24 -14.46 -7.60
C ASP A 376 14.68 -13.40 -6.63
N VAL A 377 14.55 -13.81 -5.38
CA VAL A 377 14.12 -12.93 -4.29
C VAL A 377 15.23 -12.84 -3.24
N VAL A 378 15.71 -11.63 -3.00
CA VAL A 378 16.69 -11.34 -1.95
C VAL A 378 15.96 -10.92 -0.69
N ALA A 379 16.17 -11.63 0.40
CA ALA A 379 15.65 -11.31 1.72
C ALA A 379 16.69 -10.54 2.53
N LEU A 380 16.33 -9.34 2.94
CA LEU A 380 17.11 -8.53 3.89
C LEU A 380 16.60 -8.83 5.31
N VAL A 381 17.51 -9.12 6.24
CA VAL A 381 17.15 -9.57 7.60
C VAL A 381 16.39 -10.90 7.55
N TYR A 382 17.10 -11.98 7.44
CA TYR A 382 16.53 -13.34 7.43
C TYR A 382 16.79 -14.07 8.74
N LYS A 383 15.72 -14.51 9.41
CA LYS A 383 15.80 -15.37 10.61
C LYS A 383 15.15 -16.73 10.30
N PRO A 384 15.91 -17.84 10.40
CA PRO A 384 15.34 -19.18 10.25
C PRO A 384 14.13 -19.36 11.20
N GLY A 385 13.04 -19.94 10.70
CA GLY A 385 11.79 -20.14 11.43
C GLY A 385 10.87 -18.92 11.57
N ARG A 386 11.34 -17.69 11.21
CA ARG A 386 10.51 -16.47 11.20
C ARG A 386 10.34 -15.86 9.82
N GLY A 387 11.11 -16.33 8.84
CA GLY A 387 11.11 -15.80 7.48
C GLY A 387 11.86 -14.47 7.31
N PRO A 388 11.73 -13.84 6.13
CA PRO A 388 12.37 -12.56 5.83
C PRO A 388 11.61 -11.38 6.45
N TYR A 389 12.36 -10.37 6.93
CA TYR A 389 11.79 -9.09 7.34
C TYR A 389 11.40 -8.21 6.14
N MET A 390 12.21 -8.27 5.07
CA MET A 390 11.98 -7.54 3.84
C MET A 390 12.52 -8.32 2.65
N THR A 391 11.85 -8.22 1.51
CA THR A 391 12.25 -8.89 0.28
C THR A 391 12.41 -7.91 -0.87
N ILE A 392 13.33 -8.24 -1.77
CA ILE A 392 13.60 -7.52 -3.02
C ILE A 392 13.56 -8.53 -4.14
N ALA A 393 12.65 -8.39 -5.09
CA ALA A 393 12.62 -9.25 -6.25
C ALA A 393 13.56 -8.74 -7.34
N PHE A 394 14.37 -9.63 -7.89
CA PHE A 394 15.21 -9.37 -9.05
C PHE A 394 14.49 -9.80 -10.33
N LYS A 395 14.49 -8.92 -11.33
CA LYS A 395 13.97 -9.19 -12.66
C LYS A 395 15.10 -9.01 -13.67
N GLY A 396 15.54 -10.10 -14.26
CA GLY A 396 16.51 -10.09 -15.34
C GLY A 396 15.92 -9.41 -16.59
N GLY A 397 16.71 -8.56 -17.28
CA GLY A 397 16.34 -8.06 -18.59
C GLY A 397 16.40 -9.20 -19.63
N ARG A 398 15.60 -9.12 -20.70
CA ARG A 398 15.72 -10.05 -21.83
C ARG A 398 17.15 -10.02 -22.34
N ARG A 399 17.79 -11.19 -22.46
CA ARG A 399 18.99 -11.32 -23.29
C ARG A 399 18.59 -10.90 -24.70
N GLN A 400 19.20 -9.83 -25.23
CA GLN A 400 19.15 -9.59 -26.67
C GLN A 400 19.78 -10.84 -27.30
N GLY A 401 18.92 -11.60 -28.01
CA GLY A 401 19.38 -12.78 -28.72
C GLY A 401 20.46 -12.35 -29.71
N GLY A 402 21.70 -12.78 -29.42
CA GLY A 402 22.73 -12.80 -30.43
C GLY A 402 22.33 -13.86 -31.48
N ARG A 403 22.18 -13.40 -32.70
CA ARG A 403 22.36 -14.26 -33.87
C ARG A 403 23.83 -14.70 -33.98
#